data_d5121f44275fcee02c0c17d2227b5f82
#
_entry.id   d5121f44275fcee02c0c17d2227b5f82
#
_cell.length_a   1.000
_cell.length_b   1.000
_cell.length_c   1.000
_cell.angle_alpha   90.00
_cell.angle_beta   90.00
_cell.angle_gamma   90.00
#
_symmetry.space_group_name_H-M   'P 1'
#
loop_
_entity.id
_entity.type
_entity.pdbx_description
1 polymer ?
#
loop_
_entity_poly.entity_id
_entity_poly.type
_entity_poly.pdbx_seq_one_letter_code
_entity_poly.pdbx_strand_id
1 'polypeptide(L)'
;TLLTASITFFIFVVWSASKGRYRMYLTGGERTQAVVQTDQFQNISTLWNIVTEDFSAENFTESFERGRDALVYRISYVEYFALALKQVPTFLPHENGQLLQDALEHVLKPRILFPDKKLIYDSDLTSKYTGISFAGRDQGVSFSLGYVPEAYIDFGPVYMFIPIFFFGLLFGWMYKTLMLKGYNIVWGICYSAPIFQYAWMFPVPGT
;
A
#
# COMPACT_ATOMS: atom_id res chain seq x y z
N THR A 1 -4.21 -15.90 20.54
CA THR A 1 -4.58 -15.49 19.15
C THR A 1 -5.47 -14.24 19.12
N LEU A 2 -6.61 -14.18 19.85
CA LEU A 2 -7.45 -12.97 19.91
C LEU A 2 -6.71 -11.79 20.57
N LEU A 3 -6.02 -12.03 21.68
CA LEU A 3 -5.25 -11.01 22.38
C LEU A 3 -4.15 -10.39 21.48
N THR A 4 -3.43 -11.21 20.76
CA THR A 4 -2.39 -10.73 19.82
C THR A 4 -2.99 -9.88 18.70
N ALA A 5 -4.11 -10.29 18.13
CA ALA A 5 -4.81 -9.53 17.12
C ALA A 5 -5.28 -8.17 17.65
N SER A 6 -5.85 -8.13 18.86
CA SER A 6 -6.29 -6.89 19.51
C SER A 6 -5.13 -5.93 19.79
N ILE A 7 -4.01 -6.45 20.28
CA ILE A 7 -2.79 -5.65 20.53
C ILE A 7 -2.26 -5.09 19.21
N THR A 8 -2.17 -5.92 18.17
CA THR A 8 -1.69 -5.48 16.86
C THR A 8 -2.60 -4.40 16.28
N PHE A 9 -3.92 -4.59 16.33
CA PHE A 9 -4.88 -3.59 15.90
C PHE A 9 -4.71 -2.27 16.65
N PHE A 10 -4.58 -2.32 17.97
CA PHE A 10 -4.36 -1.13 18.79
C PHE A 10 -3.08 -0.38 18.40
N ILE A 11 -1.96 -1.10 18.19
CA ILE A 11 -0.70 -0.50 17.72
C ILE A 11 -0.90 0.21 16.37
N PHE A 12 -1.63 -0.38 15.43
CA PHE A 12 -1.91 0.24 14.15
C PHE A 12 -2.80 1.49 14.28
N VAL A 13 -3.77 1.49 15.17
CA VAL A 13 -4.61 2.67 15.45
C VAL A 13 -3.76 3.80 16.02
N VAL A 14 -2.93 3.51 17.04
CA VAL A 14 -2.01 4.48 17.65
C VAL A 14 -1.08 5.07 16.60
N TRP A 15 -0.45 4.23 15.78
CA TRP A 15 0.44 4.70 14.72
C TRP A 15 -0.31 5.56 13.69
N SER A 16 -1.50 5.16 13.29
CA SER A 16 -2.30 5.89 12.29
C SER A 16 -2.73 7.27 12.80
N ALA A 17 -3.04 7.41 14.08
CA ALA A 17 -3.40 8.68 14.70
C ALA A 17 -2.20 9.64 14.77
N SER A 18 -1.05 9.15 15.24
CA SER A 18 0.12 10.00 15.54
C SER A 18 1.01 10.26 14.33
N LYS A 19 0.93 9.44 13.28
CA LYS A 19 1.79 9.54 12.08
C LYS A 19 1.72 10.90 11.39
N GLY A 20 0.54 11.52 11.34
CA GLY A 20 0.35 12.83 10.70
C GLY A 20 1.15 13.91 11.40
N ARG A 21 1.02 14.01 12.72
CA ARG A 21 1.75 14.96 13.57
C ARG A 21 3.27 14.72 13.51
N TYR A 22 3.68 13.47 13.57
CA TYR A 22 5.09 13.10 13.46
C TYR A 22 5.71 13.48 12.11
N ARG A 23 4.97 13.29 11.01
CA ARG A 23 5.42 13.77 9.69
C ARG A 23 5.54 15.28 9.62
N MET A 24 4.57 16.02 10.16
CA MET A 24 4.66 17.48 10.22
C MET A 24 5.89 17.95 11.00
N TYR A 25 6.24 17.26 12.07
CA TYR A 25 7.47 17.51 12.80
C TYR A 25 8.72 17.29 11.93
N LEU A 26 8.80 16.15 11.23
CA LEU A 26 9.95 15.79 10.39
C LEU A 26 10.13 16.73 9.20
N THR A 27 9.05 17.32 8.68
CA THR A 27 9.08 18.25 7.53
C THR A 27 9.12 19.72 7.93
N GLY A 28 9.28 20.02 9.23
CA GLY A 28 9.31 21.42 9.72
C GLY A 28 7.98 22.16 9.55
N GLY A 29 6.85 21.43 9.47
CA GLY A 29 5.51 22.02 9.31
C GLY A 29 5.09 22.28 7.86
N GLU A 30 5.97 22.11 6.90
CA GLU A 30 5.65 22.21 5.49
C GLU A 30 5.10 20.87 4.94
N ARG A 31 4.18 20.94 3.98
CA ARG A 31 3.67 19.76 3.27
C ARG A 31 4.65 19.21 2.22
N THR A 32 5.92 19.61 2.31
CA THR A 32 7.00 19.13 1.46
C THR A 32 7.57 17.83 2.01
N GLN A 33 8.15 17.01 1.16
CA GLN A 33 8.78 15.74 1.58
C GLN A 33 10.26 15.88 2.00
N ALA A 34 10.77 17.10 2.05
CA ALA A 34 12.10 17.36 2.54
C ALA A 34 12.16 17.07 4.05
N VAL A 35 12.74 15.95 4.40
CA VAL A 35 13.01 15.61 5.81
C VAL A 35 14.14 16.52 6.29
N VAL A 36 13.85 17.33 7.30
CA VAL A 36 14.88 18.07 8.02
C VAL A 36 15.75 17.03 8.73
N GLN A 37 17.07 17.08 8.53
CA GLN A 37 18.00 16.18 9.22
C GLN A 37 17.90 16.45 10.73
N THR A 38 17.26 15.53 11.44
CA THR A 38 17.13 15.55 12.90
C THR A 38 17.86 14.36 13.48
N ASP A 39 18.38 14.52 14.70
CA ASP A 39 19.04 13.44 15.42
C ASP A 39 18.05 12.30 15.69
N GLN A 40 18.49 11.05 15.50
CA GLN A 40 17.63 9.87 15.68
C GLN A 40 17.04 9.77 17.08
N PHE A 41 17.79 10.17 18.11
CA PHE A 41 17.29 10.19 19.50
C PHE A 41 16.21 11.25 19.71
N GLN A 42 16.33 12.42 19.12
CA GLN A 42 15.30 13.45 19.15
C GLN A 42 14.02 12.99 18.44
N ASN A 43 14.17 12.28 17.34
CA ASN A 43 13.02 11.74 16.61
C ASN A 43 12.22 10.73 17.43
N ILE A 44 12.91 9.84 18.15
CA ILE A 44 12.26 8.84 19.02
C ILE A 44 11.57 9.52 20.21
N SER A 45 12.25 10.46 20.87
CA SER A 45 11.67 11.18 22.00
C SER A 45 10.44 12.00 21.60
N THR A 46 10.50 12.67 20.46
CA THR A 46 9.36 13.43 19.91
C THR A 46 8.20 12.52 19.54
N LEU A 47 8.48 11.38 18.89
CA LEU A 47 7.43 10.40 18.59
C LEU A 47 6.75 9.92 19.86
N TRP A 48 7.55 9.60 20.90
CA TRP A 48 7.02 9.17 22.18
C TRP A 48 6.14 10.24 22.83
N ASN A 49 6.57 11.48 22.82
CA ASN A 49 5.79 12.59 23.37
C ASN A 49 4.47 12.80 22.61
N ILE A 50 4.50 12.73 21.24
CA ILE A 50 3.29 12.82 20.43
C ILE A 50 2.32 11.68 20.77
N VAL A 51 2.81 10.45 20.89
CA VAL A 51 1.96 9.30 21.21
C VAL A 51 1.37 9.42 22.62
N THR A 52 2.17 9.81 23.62
CA THR A 52 1.68 9.97 25.00
C THR A 52 0.67 11.10 25.13
N GLU A 53 0.84 12.19 24.38
CA GLU A 53 -0.11 13.30 24.35
C GLU A 53 -1.43 12.91 23.65
N ASP A 54 -1.33 12.28 22.47
CA ASP A 54 -2.50 11.81 21.70
C ASP A 54 -3.34 10.80 22.49
N PHE A 55 -2.69 9.93 23.29
CA PHE A 55 -3.35 8.90 24.07
C PHE A 55 -3.39 9.19 25.60
N SER A 56 -3.30 10.49 25.96
CA SER A 56 -3.64 10.94 27.32
C SER A 56 -5.13 10.71 27.63
N ALA A 57 -5.49 10.70 28.90
CA ALA A 57 -6.88 10.45 29.33
C ALA A 57 -7.89 11.45 28.70
N GLU A 58 -7.46 12.68 28.44
CA GLU A 58 -8.29 13.74 27.85
C GLU A 58 -8.49 13.54 26.34
N ASN A 59 -7.46 13.10 25.62
CA ASN A 59 -7.45 13.03 24.16
C ASN A 59 -7.72 11.62 23.62
N PHE A 60 -7.82 10.62 24.50
CA PHE A 60 -7.88 9.21 24.11
C PHE A 60 -9.00 8.91 23.09
N THR A 61 -10.23 9.32 23.39
CA THR A 61 -11.38 9.00 22.54
C THR A 61 -11.23 9.60 21.15
N GLU A 62 -10.88 10.89 21.08
CA GLU A 62 -10.73 11.58 19.80
C GLU A 62 -9.55 11.00 18.99
N SER A 63 -8.43 10.74 19.64
CA SER A 63 -7.25 10.17 18.97
C SER A 63 -7.48 8.74 18.52
N PHE A 64 -8.22 7.95 19.29
CA PHE A 64 -8.60 6.60 18.91
C PHE A 64 -9.54 6.58 17.70
N GLU A 65 -10.57 7.43 17.69
CA GLU A 65 -11.51 7.56 16.56
C GLU A 65 -10.77 8.03 15.30
N ARG A 66 -9.94 9.05 15.40
CA ARG A 66 -9.10 9.54 14.30
C ARG A 66 -8.16 8.46 13.76
N GLY A 67 -7.52 7.70 14.65
CA GLY A 67 -6.64 6.59 14.26
C GLY A 67 -7.39 5.44 13.59
N ARG A 68 -8.54 5.07 14.13
CA ARG A 68 -9.45 4.07 13.54
C ARG A 68 -9.91 4.49 12.15
N ASP A 69 -10.38 5.72 12.00
CA ASP A 69 -10.91 6.22 10.73
C ASP A 69 -9.80 6.34 9.68
N ALA A 70 -8.62 6.80 10.08
CA ALA A 70 -7.44 6.81 9.22
C ALA A 70 -7.01 5.39 8.79
N LEU A 71 -7.13 4.41 9.68
CA LEU A 71 -6.82 3.02 9.38
C LEU A 71 -7.85 2.43 8.42
N VAL A 72 -9.15 2.62 8.69
CA VAL A 72 -10.25 2.18 7.83
C VAL A 72 -10.12 2.79 6.43
N TYR A 73 -9.86 4.08 6.34
CA TYR A 73 -9.64 4.78 5.07
C TYR A 73 -8.47 4.18 4.28
N ARG A 74 -7.38 3.83 4.96
CA ARG A 74 -6.19 3.23 4.31
C ARG A 74 -6.41 1.80 3.84
N ILE A 75 -7.18 1.01 4.58
CA ILE A 75 -7.52 -0.37 4.20
C ILE A 75 -8.58 -0.37 3.11
N SER A 76 -9.44 0.63 3.11
CA SER A 76 -10.55 0.77 2.16
C SER A 76 -10.09 1.44 0.86
N TYR A 77 -9.44 0.70 -0.02
CA TYR A 77 -9.15 1.14 -1.40
C TYR A 77 -10.42 1.31 -2.27
N VAL A 78 -11.60 1.22 -1.66
CA VAL A 78 -12.90 1.29 -2.32
C VAL A 78 -13.11 2.62 -3.04
N GLU A 79 -12.59 3.72 -2.49
CA GLU A 79 -12.72 5.05 -3.11
C GLU A 79 -12.05 5.10 -4.50
N TYR A 80 -10.80 4.66 -4.59
CA TYR A 80 -10.09 4.61 -5.87
C TYR A 80 -10.75 3.67 -6.87
N PHE A 81 -11.27 2.55 -6.37
CA PHE A 81 -12.04 1.63 -7.21
C PHE A 81 -13.34 2.27 -7.71
N ALA A 82 -14.07 2.97 -6.86
CA ALA A 82 -15.29 3.69 -7.25
C ALA A 82 -15.02 4.78 -8.30
N LEU A 83 -13.89 5.49 -8.18
CA LEU A 83 -13.45 6.46 -9.17
C LEU A 83 -13.09 5.78 -10.50
N ALA A 84 -12.38 4.67 -10.45
CA ALA A 84 -12.07 3.89 -11.65
C ALA A 84 -13.33 3.36 -12.35
N LEU A 85 -14.31 2.87 -11.59
CA LEU A 85 -15.63 2.46 -12.11
C LEU A 85 -16.37 3.59 -12.84
N LYS A 86 -16.21 4.82 -12.36
CA LYS A 86 -16.82 6.01 -12.98
C LYS A 86 -16.13 6.36 -14.31
N GLN A 87 -14.81 6.16 -14.39
CA GLN A 87 -14.04 6.51 -15.58
C GLN A 87 -14.09 5.42 -16.66
N VAL A 88 -14.03 4.15 -16.25
CA VAL A 88 -13.98 3.01 -17.16
C VAL A 88 -15.31 2.22 -17.05
N PRO A 89 -16.03 1.93 -18.13
CA PRO A 89 -15.73 2.22 -19.54
C PRO A 89 -16.27 3.57 -20.06
N THR A 90 -16.82 4.43 -19.19
CA THR A 90 -17.61 5.62 -19.60
C THR A 90 -16.76 6.61 -20.42
N PHE A 91 -15.56 6.92 -19.95
CA PHE A 91 -14.65 7.90 -20.59
C PHE A 91 -13.42 7.24 -21.20
N LEU A 92 -12.98 6.11 -20.63
CA LEU A 92 -11.83 5.34 -21.10
C LEU A 92 -12.27 3.90 -21.39
N PRO A 93 -11.85 3.30 -22.51
CA PRO A 93 -12.14 1.88 -22.77
C PRO A 93 -11.35 0.98 -21.81
N HIS A 94 -11.75 -0.29 -21.73
CA HIS A 94 -10.97 -1.33 -21.08
C HIS A 94 -9.65 -1.58 -21.82
N GLU A 95 -8.56 -1.83 -21.08
CA GLU A 95 -7.21 -1.99 -21.66
C GLU A 95 -6.93 -3.42 -22.16
N ASN A 96 -7.88 -4.35 -22.02
CA ASN A 96 -7.83 -5.73 -22.55
C ASN A 96 -6.56 -6.51 -22.13
N GLY A 97 -6.12 -6.35 -20.89
CA GLY A 97 -4.97 -7.07 -20.31
C GLY A 97 -3.64 -6.36 -20.47
N GLN A 98 -3.61 -5.13 -21.00
CA GLN A 98 -2.37 -4.39 -21.23
C GLN A 98 -1.66 -4.05 -19.90
N LEU A 99 -2.40 -3.66 -18.86
CA LEU A 99 -1.80 -3.34 -17.55
C LEU A 99 -1.15 -4.58 -16.93
N LEU A 100 -1.84 -5.72 -17.01
CA LEU A 100 -1.29 -6.99 -16.52
C LEU A 100 -0.06 -7.42 -17.32
N GLN A 101 -0.08 -7.25 -18.64
CA GLN A 101 1.08 -7.55 -19.48
C GLN A 101 2.26 -6.65 -19.14
N ASP A 102 2.06 -5.35 -19.00
CA ASP A 102 3.10 -4.38 -18.66
C ASP A 102 3.71 -4.70 -17.28
N ALA A 103 2.87 -5.07 -16.30
CA ALA A 103 3.33 -5.50 -14.97
C ALA A 103 4.16 -6.79 -15.04
N LEU A 104 3.71 -7.81 -15.77
CA LEU A 104 4.44 -9.06 -15.96
C LEU A 104 5.78 -8.83 -16.68
N GLU A 105 5.78 -8.04 -17.74
CA GLU A 105 7.02 -7.68 -18.44
C GLU A 105 7.97 -6.92 -17.50
N HIS A 106 7.41 -6.06 -16.66
CA HIS A 106 8.19 -5.32 -15.67
C HIS A 106 8.87 -6.25 -14.66
N VAL A 107 8.20 -7.27 -14.17
CA VAL A 107 8.76 -8.24 -13.22
C VAL A 107 9.75 -9.18 -13.90
N LEU A 108 9.41 -9.69 -15.10
CA LEU A 108 10.21 -10.71 -15.77
C LEU A 108 11.47 -10.17 -16.46
N LYS A 109 11.54 -8.87 -16.74
CA LYS A 109 12.72 -8.22 -17.36
C LYS A 109 13.55 -7.51 -16.29
N PRO A 110 14.56 -8.15 -15.67
CA PRO A 110 15.42 -7.51 -14.68
C PRO A 110 16.25 -6.39 -15.34
N ARG A 111 16.42 -5.27 -14.65
CA ARG A 111 17.13 -4.09 -15.18
C ARG A 111 18.61 -4.35 -15.54
N ILE A 112 19.23 -5.34 -14.90
CA ILE A 112 20.59 -5.74 -15.21
C ILE A 112 20.72 -6.22 -16.66
N LEU A 113 19.69 -6.89 -17.19
CA LEU A 113 19.66 -7.39 -18.57
C LEU A 113 18.97 -6.42 -19.54
N PHE A 114 18.09 -5.55 -19.02
CA PHE A 114 17.28 -4.61 -19.81
C PHE A 114 17.36 -3.20 -19.21
N PRO A 115 18.50 -2.47 -19.39
CA PRO A 115 18.72 -1.16 -18.79
C PRO A 115 17.70 -0.10 -19.28
N ASP A 116 17.27 -0.20 -20.55
CA ASP A 116 16.33 0.74 -21.18
C ASP A 116 14.85 0.43 -20.90
N LYS A 117 14.57 -0.41 -19.94
CA LYS A 117 13.22 -0.80 -19.56
C LYS A 117 12.39 0.41 -19.13
N LYS A 118 11.19 0.53 -19.72
CA LYS A 118 10.23 1.58 -19.41
C LYS A 118 9.93 1.61 -17.89
N LEU A 119 9.95 2.81 -17.33
CA LEU A 119 9.51 3.03 -15.95
C LEU A 119 7.98 3.11 -15.95
N ILE A 120 7.35 2.34 -15.07
CA ILE A 120 5.92 2.45 -14.81
C ILE A 120 5.77 3.40 -13.62
N TYR A 121 4.94 4.42 -13.79
CA TYR A 121 4.62 5.38 -12.74
C TYR A 121 3.19 5.17 -12.28
N ASP A 122 3.04 4.64 -11.06
CA ASP A 122 1.73 4.31 -10.50
C ASP A 122 0.84 5.53 -10.35
N SER A 123 1.41 6.68 -9.95
CA SER A 123 0.64 7.93 -9.81
C SER A 123 0.04 8.41 -11.14
N ASP A 124 0.75 8.21 -12.26
CA ASP A 124 0.25 8.58 -13.59
C ASP A 124 -0.91 7.67 -13.99
N LEU A 125 -0.78 6.37 -13.76
CA LEU A 125 -1.85 5.40 -13.99
C LEU A 125 -3.06 5.71 -13.10
N THR A 126 -2.83 5.96 -11.82
CA THR A 126 -3.88 6.32 -10.87
C THR A 126 -4.59 7.60 -11.29
N SER A 127 -3.85 8.63 -11.70
CA SER A 127 -4.42 9.89 -12.19
C SER A 127 -5.25 9.67 -13.46
N LYS A 128 -4.74 8.87 -14.41
CA LYS A 128 -5.44 8.55 -15.66
C LYS A 128 -6.80 7.90 -15.39
N TYR A 129 -6.84 6.86 -14.54
CA TYR A 129 -8.05 6.05 -14.36
C TYR A 129 -8.98 6.51 -13.26
N THR A 130 -8.56 7.42 -12.37
CA THR A 130 -9.44 8.05 -11.38
C THR A 130 -9.99 9.39 -11.83
N GLY A 131 -9.35 10.04 -12.80
CA GLY A 131 -9.67 11.41 -13.22
C GLY A 131 -9.25 12.48 -12.21
N ILE A 132 -8.47 12.11 -11.20
CA ILE A 132 -7.93 13.01 -10.17
C ILE A 132 -6.42 13.10 -10.33
N SER A 133 -5.87 14.31 -10.31
CA SER A 133 -4.42 14.50 -10.35
C SER A 133 -3.80 14.15 -9.00
N PHE A 134 -2.92 13.16 -9.00
CA PHE A 134 -2.13 12.77 -7.83
C PHE A 134 -0.72 13.33 -7.92
N ALA A 135 -0.12 13.55 -6.75
CA ALA A 135 1.29 13.91 -6.66
C ALA A 135 2.16 12.83 -7.33
N GLY A 136 3.06 13.25 -8.20
CA GLY A 136 3.92 12.38 -8.97
C GLY A 136 5.27 12.12 -8.31
N ARG A 137 6.15 11.50 -9.08
CA ARG A 137 7.51 11.15 -8.67
C ARG A 137 8.37 12.37 -8.32
N ASP A 138 8.16 13.48 -9.01
CA ASP A 138 8.80 14.77 -8.76
C ASP A 138 8.58 15.27 -7.33
N GLN A 139 7.48 14.82 -6.72
CA GLN A 139 7.13 15.09 -5.32
C GLN A 139 7.47 13.92 -4.38
N GLY A 140 8.16 12.89 -4.87
CA GLY A 140 8.56 11.70 -4.10
C GLY A 140 7.40 10.84 -3.60
N VAL A 141 6.24 10.89 -4.27
CA VAL A 141 5.03 10.15 -3.89
C VAL A 141 4.66 9.18 -5.00
N SER A 142 4.22 7.98 -4.63
CA SER A 142 3.65 7.01 -5.54
C SER A 142 2.30 6.55 -4.99
N PHE A 143 1.27 6.67 -5.81
CA PHE A 143 -0.08 6.21 -5.51
C PHE A 143 -0.44 5.10 -6.49
N SER A 144 -0.70 3.90 -5.97
CA SER A 144 -1.16 2.77 -6.79
C SER A 144 -2.66 2.57 -6.64
N LEU A 145 -3.33 2.20 -7.71
CA LEU A 145 -4.74 1.79 -7.72
C LEU A 145 -4.96 0.48 -6.96
N GLY A 146 -3.98 -0.41 -6.99
CA GLY A 146 -4.12 -1.76 -6.48
C GLY A 146 -4.65 -2.75 -7.52
N TYR A 147 -4.38 -4.04 -7.29
CA TYR A 147 -4.62 -5.09 -8.29
C TYR A 147 -6.10 -5.32 -8.64
N VAL A 148 -7.05 -4.99 -7.75
CA VAL A 148 -8.49 -5.17 -8.01
C VAL A 148 -9.00 -4.13 -9.01
N PRO A 149 -8.80 -2.82 -8.82
CA PRO A 149 -9.12 -1.82 -9.83
C PRO A 149 -8.39 -2.03 -11.15
N GLU A 150 -7.11 -2.40 -11.13
CA GLU A 150 -6.35 -2.67 -12.36
C GLU A 150 -6.91 -3.86 -13.13
N ALA A 151 -7.25 -4.95 -12.44
CA ALA A 151 -7.91 -6.09 -13.07
C ALA A 151 -9.28 -5.72 -13.67
N TYR A 152 -10.02 -4.80 -13.02
CA TYR A 152 -11.27 -4.27 -13.59
C TYR A 152 -11.02 -3.41 -14.83
N ILE A 153 -10.02 -2.53 -14.80
CA ILE A 153 -9.66 -1.69 -15.93
C ILE A 153 -9.27 -2.54 -17.14
N ASP A 154 -8.51 -3.62 -16.91
CA ASP A 154 -8.09 -4.53 -17.98
C ASP A 154 -9.25 -5.38 -18.51
N PHE A 155 -9.98 -6.03 -17.63
CA PHE A 155 -10.86 -7.15 -18.02
C PHE A 155 -12.35 -6.91 -17.80
N GLY A 156 -12.72 -5.77 -17.21
CA GLY A 156 -14.11 -5.47 -16.87
C GLY A 156 -14.66 -6.25 -15.68
N PRO A 157 -15.96 -6.05 -15.35
CA PRO A 157 -16.53 -6.49 -14.09
C PRO A 157 -16.64 -8.01 -13.93
N VAL A 158 -16.69 -8.76 -15.01
CA VAL A 158 -16.83 -10.22 -14.97
C VAL A 158 -15.46 -10.91 -15.02
N TYR A 159 -14.62 -10.50 -15.97
CA TYR A 159 -13.35 -11.19 -16.20
C TYR A 159 -12.22 -10.75 -15.26
N MET A 160 -12.39 -9.68 -14.51
CA MET A 160 -11.42 -9.24 -13.49
C MET A 160 -11.10 -10.31 -12.44
N PHE A 161 -12.04 -11.21 -12.16
CA PHE A 161 -11.85 -12.27 -11.17
C PHE A 161 -10.87 -13.36 -11.61
N ILE A 162 -10.64 -13.50 -12.92
CA ILE A 162 -9.72 -14.52 -13.46
C ILE A 162 -8.28 -14.27 -12.99
N PRO A 163 -7.64 -13.12 -13.26
CA PRO A 163 -6.29 -12.86 -12.77
C PRO A 163 -6.22 -12.86 -11.25
N ILE A 164 -7.21 -12.31 -10.55
CA ILE A 164 -7.25 -12.31 -9.08
C ILE A 164 -7.24 -13.74 -8.52
N PHE A 165 -8.03 -14.65 -9.11
CA PHE A 165 -8.06 -16.05 -8.72
C PHE A 165 -6.71 -16.74 -8.93
N PHE A 166 -6.06 -16.54 -10.08
CA PHE A 166 -4.74 -17.12 -10.36
C PHE A 166 -3.65 -16.56 -9.45
N PHE A 167 -3.67 -15.27 -9.12
CA PHE A 167 -2.77 -14.70 -8.13
C PHE A 167 -3.01 -15.31 -6.74
N GLY A 168 -4.26 -15.46 -6.33
CA GLY A 168 -4.60 -16.14 -5.07
C GLY A 168 -4.08 -17.58 -5.01
N LEU A 169 -4.23 -18.34 -6.11
CA LEU A 169 -3.67 -19.69 -6.22
C LEU A 169 -2.15 -19.70 -6.14
N LEU A 170 -1.48 -18.80 -6.87
CA LEU A 170 -0.02 -18.70 -6.87
C LEU A 170 0.51 -18.39 -5.45
N PHE A 171 -0.03 -17.36 -4.80
CA PHE A 171 0.39 -17.01 -3.45
C PHE A 171 0.04 -18.08 -2.43
N GLY A 172 -1.13 -18.70 -2.53
CA GLY A 172 -1.51 -19.81 -1.68
C GLY A 172 -0.58 -21.03 -1.84
N TRP A 173 -0.19 -21.33 -3.08
CA TRP A 173 0.77 -22.41 -3.37
C TRP A 173 2.17 -22.07 -2.82
N MET A 174 2.65 -20.84 -3.04
CA MET A 174 3.92 -20.38 -2.49
C MET A 174 3.92 -20.43 -0.96
N TYR A 175 2.88 -19.90 -0.32
CA TYR A 175 2.71 -19.95 1.12
C TYR A 175 2.74 -21.39 1.66
N LYS A 176 1.93 -22.28 1.07
CA LYS A 176 1.91 -23.70 1.45
C LYS A 176 3.28 -24.34 1.32
N THR A 177 3.98 -24.09 0.21
CA THR A 177 5.31 -24.67 -0.05
C THR A 177 6.33 -24.22 0.99
N LEU A 178 6.32 -22.93 1.35
CA LEU A 178 7.23 -22.38 2.34
C LEU A 178 6.92 -22.86 3.75
N MET A 179 5.64 -22.94 4.11
CA MET A 179 5.22 -23.45 5.43
C MET A 179 5.54 -24.95 5.60
N LEU A 180 5.39 -25.77 4.56
CA LEU A 180 5.67 -27.19 4.63
C LEU A 180 7.18 -27.52 4.62
N LYS A 181 8.00 -26.67 4.01
CA LYS A 181 9.46 -26.83 3.96
C LYS A 181 10.18 -26.21 5.16
N GLY A 182 9.48 -25.39 5.96
CA GLY A 182 10.05 -24.78 7.15
C GLY A 182 10.27 -25.82 8.25
N TYR A 183 11.53 -26.06 8.63
CA TYR A 183 11.91 -26.92 9.76
C TYR A 183 11.36 -26.44 11.11
N ASN A 184 10.90 -25.19 11.16
CA ASN A 184 10.34 -24.57 12.35
C ASN A 184 9.29 -23.54 11.91
N ILE A 185 8.22 -23.41 12.70
CA ILE A 185 7.12 -22.47 12.45
C ILE A 185 7.61 -21.01 12.30
N VAL A 186 8.67 -20.65 13.03
CA VAL A 186 9.31 -19.33 12.95
C VAL A 186 9.89 -19.08 11.56
N TRP A 187 10.60 -20.05 10.99
CA TRP A 187 11.14 -19.92 9.63
C TRP A 187 10.02 -19.88 8.58
N GLY A 188 8.96 -20.67 8.78
CA GLY A 188 7.78 -20.62 7.92
C GLY A 188 7.14 -19.23 7.90
N ILE A 189 7.01 -18.59 9.04
CA ILE A 189 6.50 -17.21 9.16
C ILE A 189 7.47 -16.22 8.52
N CYS A 190 8.77 -16.31 8.79
CA CYS A 190 9.77 -15.41 8.21
C CYS A 190 9.82 -15.48 6.69
N TYR A 191 9.64 -16.65 6.09
CA TYR A 191 9.61 -16.79 4.63
C TYR A 191 8.27 -16.40 4.02
N SER A 192 7.16 -16.58 4.74
CA SER A 192 5.83 -16.21 4.23
C SER A 192 5.52 -14.72 4.37
N ALA A 193 6.09 -14.04 5.37
CA ALA A 193 5.87 -12.62 5.58
C ALA A 193 6.23 -11.73 4.36
N PRO A 194 7.39 -11.88 3.70
CA PRO A 194 7.69 -11.16 2.47
C PRO A 194 6.69 -11.43 1.36
N ILE A 195 6.22 -12.67 1.21
CA ILE A 195 5.23 -13.02 0.18
C ILE A 195 3.90 -12.33 0.46
N PHE A 196 3.46 -12.30 1.73
CA PHE A 196 2.28 -11.55 2.14
C PHE A 196 2.46 -10.05 1.89
N GLN A 197 3.64 -9.52 2.17
CA GLN A 197 3.95 -8.12 1.92
C GLN A 197 3.94 -7.81 0.43
N TYR A 198 4.53 -8.67 -0.41
CA TYR A 198 4.46 -8.53 -1.86
C TYR A 198 3.05 -8.71 -2.40
N ALA A 199 2.27 -9.68 -1.89
CA ALA A 199 0.88 -9.86 -2.27
C ALA A 199 0.00 -8.65 -1.92
N TRP A 200 0.32 -7.97 -0.80
CA TRP A 200 -0.35 -6.73 -0.39
C TRP A 200 0.12 -5.52 -1.19
N MET A 201 1.39 -5.50 -1.59
CA MET A 201 2.01 -4.41 -2.34
C MET A 201 1.95 -4.60 -3.86
N PHE A 202 1.46 -5.75 -4.33
CA PHE A 202 1.27 -5.97 -5.76
C PHE A 202 0.02 -5.20 -6.23
N PRO A 203 0.15 -4.19 -7.06
CA PRO A 203 1.21 -3.92 -8.00
C PRO A 203 1.97 -2.62 -7.69
N VAL A 204 3.03 -2.66 -6.94
CA VAL A 204 3.93 -1.50 -6.84
C VAL A 204 5.19 -1.78 -7.67
N PRO A 205 5.22 -1.47 -8.95
CA PRO A 205 6.44 -1.47 -9.71
C PRO A 205 7.20 -0.18 -9.39
N GLY A 206 8.15 -0.20 -8.51
CA GLY A 206 9.09 0.89 -8.46
C GLY A 206 9.51 1.45 -7.11
N THR A 207 9.73 0.61 -6.12
CA THR A 207 10.65 0.92 -5.03
C THR A 207 12.00 0.27 -5.24
#